data_14ca78abd500ab767723defda11fbc89
#
_entry.id   14ca78abd500ab767723defda11fbc89
#
_cell.length_a   1.000
_cell.length_b   1.000
_cell.length_c   1.000
_cell.angle_alpha   90.00
_cell.angle_beta   90.00
_cell.angle_gamma   90.00
#
_symmetry.space_group_name_H-M   'P 1'
#
loop_
_entity.id
_entity.type
_entity.pdbx_description
1 polymer ?
#
loop_
_entity_poly.entity_id
_entity_poly.type
_entity_poly.pdbx_seq_one_letter_code
_entity_poly.pdbx_strand_id
1 'polypeptide(L)'
;MPTENGSSPNGHSENGGPLANQPQNGHNGNGRSALPVNWERLARATAHPLRVSILEILGIDGGRVLSPSDLSRELQIPLSNTNYHVTELAKAGLIELVRERQVRGATEHFYRLPEAAADDNGSSRRDEATEETRAWALA
;
A
#
# COMPACT_ATOMS: atom_id res chain seq x y z
N MET A 1 -69.19 -38.22 -17.93
CA MET A 1 -68.15 -37.95 -18.95
C MET A 1 -66.82 -37.77 -18.23
N PRO A 2 -65.97 -38.73 -18.32
CA PRO A 2 -64.65 -38.63 -17.73
C PRO A 2 -63.80 -37.69 -18.57
N THR A 3 -63.32 -36.65 -17.96
CA THR A 3 -62.29 -35.83 -18.54
C THR A 3 -60.97 -36.47 -18.27
N GLU A 4 -60.34 -36.93 -19.27
CA GLU A 4 -58.99 -37.45 -19.17
C GLU A 4 -57.99 -36.35 -18.89
N ASN A 5 -57.39 -36.45 -17.74
CA ASN A 5 -56.22 -35.67 -17.38
C ASN A 5 -55.02 -36.20 -18.14
N GLY A 6 -54.65 -35.47 -19.15
CA GLY A 6 -53.35 -35.66 -19.77
C GLY A 6 -52.25 -35.37 -18.82
N SER A 7 -51.60 -36.36 -18.30
CA SER A 7 -50.34 -36.24 -17.60
C SER A 7 -49.29 -35.62 -18.52
N SER A 8 -48.87 -34.46 -18.18
CA SER A 8 -47.63 -33.92 -18.72
C SER A 8 -46.44 -34.69 -18.18
N PRO A 9 -45.64 -35.25 -19.03
CA PRO A 9 -44.38 -35.79 -18.57
C PRO A 9 -43.45 -34.68 -18.23
N ASN A 10 -42.98 -34.71 -17.02
CA ASN A 10 -41.95 -33.87 -16.52
C ASN A 10 -40.75 -33.87 -17.45
N GLY A 11 -40.55 -32.76 -18.10
CA GLY A 11 -39.28 -32.52 -18.75
C GLY A 11 -38.17 -32.49 -17.71
N HIS A 12 -37.41 -33.52 -17.65
CA HIS A 12 -36.14 -33.52 -16.99
C HIS A 12 -35.27 -32.50 -17.68
N SER A 13 -35.21 -31.34 -17.12
CA SER A 13 -34.17 -30.39 -17.43
C SER A 13 -32.93 -30.85 -16.70
N GLU A 14 -32.21 -31.74 -17.27
CA GLU A 14 -30.84 -32.00 -16.87
C GLU A 14 -30.00 -30.81 -17.29
N ASN A 15 -30.03 -29.77 -16.48
CA ASN A 15 -29.02 -28.74 -16.51
C ASN A 15 -27.75 -29.26 -15.86
N GLY A 16 -27.20 -30.29 -16.41
CA GLY A 16 -25.81 -30.63 -16.26
C GLY A 16 -24.97 -29.67 -17.11
N GLY A 17 -25.09 -28.39 -16.87
CA GLY A 17 -24.09 -27.48 -17.39
C GLY A 17 -22.76 -27.90 -16.80
N PRO A 18 -21.71 -28.06 -17.60
CA PRO A 18 -20.40 -28.28 -17.06
C PRO A 18 -20.14 -27.09 -16.16
N LEU A 19 -19.91 -27.36 -14.90
CA LEU A 19 -19.33 -26.41 -14.01
C LEU A 19 -18.17 -25.80 -14.78
N ALA A 20 -18.35 -24.54 -15.14
CA ALA A 20 -17.31 -23.79 -15.78
C ALA A 20 -16.08 -24.01 -14.93
N ASN A 21 -15.09 -24.57 -15.54
CA ASN A 21 -13.79 -24.75 -14.98
C ASN A 21 -13.33 -23.36 -14.56
N GLN A 22 -13.66 -22.98 -13.35
CA GLN A 22 -13.04 -21.83 -12.75
C GLN A 22 -11.56 -22.17 -12.79
N PRO A 23 -10.75 -21.35 -13.42
CA PRO A 23 -9.34 -21.51 -13.24
C PRO A 23 -9.15 -21.40 -11.74
N GLN A 24 -8.95 -22.51 -11.12
CA GLN A 24 -8.34 -22.56 -9.83
C GLN A 24 -6.99 -21.90 -10.07
N ASN A 25 -6.96 -20.59 -9.89
CA ASN A 25 -5.73 -19.95 -9.60
C ASN A 25 -5.21 -20.64 -8.36
N GLY A 26 -4.58 -21.75 -8.60
CA GLY A 26 -3.72 -22.36 -7.64
C GLY A 26 -2.73 -21.25 -7.33
N HIS A 27 -3.03 -20.53 -6.27
CA HIS A 27 -2.02 -19.81 -5.58
C HIS A 27 -1.01 -20.86 -5.18
N ASN A 28 -0.12 -21.11 -6.10
CA ASN A 28 1.16 -21.65 -5.71
C ASN A 28 1.71 -20.64 -4.72
N GLY A 29 1.39 -20.90 -3.48
CA GLY A 29 2.07 -20.28 -2.36
C GLY A 29 3.52 -20.70 -2.38
N ASN A 30 4.20 -20.42 -3.46
CA ASN A 30 5.62 -20.31 -3.42
C ASN A 30 5.87 -19.11 -2.53
N GLY A 31 6.25 -19.40 -1.31
CA GLY A 31 6.61 -18.45 -0.29
C GLY A 31 7.76 -17.53 -0.69
N ARG A 32 7.56 -16.86 -1.79
CA ARG A 32 8.33 -15.70 -2.19
C ARG A 32 7.60 -14.46 -1.72
N SER A 33 7.36 -14.41 -0.44
CA SER A 33 7.00 -13.17 0.24
C SER A 33 8.21 -12.23 0.32
N ALA A 34 9.05 -12.25 -0.71
CA ALA A 34 10.22 -11.39 -0.77
C ALA A 34 9.91 -9.97 -1.25
N LEU A 35 8.65 -9.66 -1.55
CA LEU A 35 8.23 -8.29 -1.87
C LEU A 35 7.46 -7.72 -0.69
N PRO A 36 8.09 -6.83 0.10
CA PRO A 36 7.42 -6.16 1.21
C PRO A 36 6.31 -5.21 0.74
N VAL A 37 6.17 -5.03 -0.58
CA VAL A 37 5.21 -4.11 -1.19
C VAL A 37 3.98 -4.87 -1.65
N ASN A 38 2.83 -4.52 -1.09
CA ASN A 38 1.56 -4.95 -1.63
C ASN A 38 1.22 -4.08 -2.85
N TRP A 39 1.46 -4.61 -4.04
CA TRP A 39 1.26 -3.90 -5.30
C TRP A 39 -0.17 -3.42 -5.52
N GLU A 40 -1.16 -4.15 -5.04
CA GLU A 40 -2.56 -3.74 -5.14
C GLU A 40 -2.84 -2.48 -4.30
N ARG A 41 -2.33 -2.43 -3.09
CA ARG A 41 -2.43 -1.25 -2.22
C ARG A 41 -1.69 -0.05 -2.80
N LEU A 42 -0.49 -0.29 -3.33
CA LEU A 42 0.29 0.74 -3.98
C LEU A 42 -0.44 1.29 -5.21
N ALA A 43 -1.00 0.43 -6.06
CA ALA A 43 -1.76 0.85 -7.23
C ALA A 43 -2.97 1.70 -6.85
N ARG A 44 -3.72 1.32 -5.82
CA ARG A 44 -4.85 2.12 -5.32
C ARG A 44 -4.40 3.46 -4.75
N ALA A 45 -3.33 3.48 -3.99
CA ALA A 45 -2.81 4.70 -3.41
C ALA A 45 -2.29 5.66 -4.48
N THR A 46 -1.59 5.15 -5.47
CA THR A 46 -1.01 5.95 -6.56
C THR A 46 -2.02 6.31 -7.66
N ALA A 47 -3.23 5.79 -7.61
CA ALA A 47 -4.31 6.20 -8.51
C ALA A 47 -4.72 7.66 -8.33
N HIS A 48 -4.43 8.26 -7.19
CA HIS A 48 -4.72 9.67 -6.92
C HIS A 48 -3.44 10.51 -6.95
N PRO A 49 -3.33 11.51 -7.86
CA PRO A 49 -2.11 12.31 -8.01
C PRO A 49 -1.62 12.96 -6.72
N LEU A 50 -2.52 13.41 -5.87
CA LEU A 50 -2.18 14.05 -4.61
C LEU A 50 -1.49 13.10 -3.64
N ARG A 51 -1.89 11.84 -3.63
CA ARG A 51 -1.24 10.81 -2.81
C ARG A 51 0.19 10.54 -3.28
N VAL A 52 0.40 10.53 -4.59
CA VAL A 52 1.75 10.42 -5.16
C VAL A 52 2.62 11.58 -4.71
N SER A 53 2.11 12.80 -4.79
CA SER A 53 2.84 14.01 -4.35
C SER A 53 3.20 13.97 -2.86
N ILE A 54 2.30 13.46 -2.01
CA ILE A 54 2.58 13.28 -0.58
C ILE A 54 3.73 12.29 -0.38
N LEU A 55 3.71 11.16 -1.07
CA LEU A 55 4.76 10.15 -0.99
C LEU A 55 6.11 10.69 -1.49
N GLU A 56 6.10 11.45 -2.58
CA GLU A 56 7.29 12.10 -3.12
C GLU A 56 7.91 13.07 -2.12
N ILE A 57 7.11 13.95 -1.51
CA ILE A 57 7.59 14.92 -0.51
C ILE A 57 8.16 14.21 0.71
N LEU A 58 7.50 13.16 1.20
CA LEU A 58 7.99 12.38 2.32
C LEU A 58 9.29 11.63 2.00
N GLY A 59 9.55 11.35 0.72
CA GLY A 59 10.75 10.65 0.25
C GLY A 59 11.96 11.57 -0.01
N ILE A 60 11.81 12.87 0.03
CA ILE A 60 12.89 13.82 -0.25
C ILE A 60 14.02 13.65 0.78
N ASP A 61 15.24 13.76 0.31
CA ASP A 61 16.46 13.69 1.13
C ASP A 61 16.59 12.43 1.98
N GLY A 62 16.08 11.31 1.48
CA GLY A 62 16.16 10.02 2.16
C GLY A 62 15.06 9.79 3.21
N GLY A 63 14.09 10.68 3.29
CA GLY A 63 12.93 10.55 4.15
C GLY A 63 12.73 11.74 5.09
N ARG A 64 11.52 12.28 5.08
CA ARG A 64 11.11 13.40 5.93
C ARG A 64 10.00 12.98 6.88
N VAL A 65 9.96 13.61 8.03
CA VAL A 65 8.89 13.44 9.02
C VAL A 65 8.04 14.70 9.00
N LEU A 66 6.83 14.61 8.48
CA LEU A 66 5.94 15.75 8.28
C LEU A 66 4.54 15.48 8.83
N SER A 67 3.90 16.53 9.29
CA SER A 67 2.48 16.51 9.64
C SER A 67 1.59 16.83 8.44
N PRO A 68 0.29 16.50 8.49
CA PRO A 68 -0.66 16.96 7.49
C PRO A 68 -0.68 18.47 7.30
N SER A 69 -0.42 19.23 8.36
CA SER A 69 -0.30 20.71 8.30
C SER A 69 0.91 21.14 7.47
N ASP A 70 2.04 20.47 7.65
CA ASP A 70 3.25 20.74 6.86
C ASP A 70 3.02 20.41 5.39
N LEU A 71 2.45 19.24 5.11
CA LEU A 71 2.10 18.79 3.76
C LEU A 71 1.08 19.72 3.08
N SER A 72 0.08 20.16 3.82
CA SER A 72 -0.91 21.13 3.34
C SER A 72 -0.26 22.44 2.87
N ARG A 73 0.72 22.92 3.62
CA ARG A 73 1.48 24.13 3.26
C ARG A 73 2.37 23.91 2.04
N GLU A 74 3.08 22.81 1.97
CA GLU A 74 3.96 22.52 0.84
C GLU A 74 3.19 22.28 -0.46
N LEU A 75 2.07 21.59 -0.38
CA LEU A 75 1.23 21.29 -1.53
C LEU A 75 0.24 22.40 -1.90
N GLN A 76 0.07 23.38 -1.03
CA GLN A 76 -0.91 24.46 -1.18
C GLN A 76 -2.33 23.96 -1.38
N ILE A 77 -2.73 22.97 -0.60
CA ILE A 77 -4.06 22.38 -0.61
C ILE A 77 -4.70 22.48 0.78
N PRO A 78 -6.03 22.46 0.86
CA PRO A 78 -6.73 22.50 2.15
C PRO A 78 -6.29 21.36 3.09
N LEU A 79 -6.15 21.68 4.37
CA LEU A 79 -5.77 20.72 5.38
C LEU A 79 -6.73 19.52 5.47
N SER A 80 -8.02 19.75 5.27
CA SER A 80 -9.02 18.69 5.25
C SER A 80 -8.76 17.64 4.17
N ASN A 81 -8.40 18.08 2.97
CA ASN A 81 -8.03 17.19 1.87
C ASN A 81 -6.75 16.44 2.17
N THR A 82 -5.76 17.14 2.70
CA THR A 82 -4.48 16.54 3.09
C THR A 82 -4.68 15.49 4.16
N ASN A 83 -5.44 15.78 5.20
CA ASN A 83 -5.77 14.83 6.27
C ASN A 83 -6.43 13.56 5.73
N TYR A 84 -7.39 13.71 4.82
CA TYR A 84 -8.06 12.57 4.19
C TYR A 84 -7.05 11.66 3.49
N HIS A 85 -6.21 12.23 2.62
CA HIS A 85 -5.24 11.44 1.86
C HIS A 85 -4.13 10.85 2.72
N VAL A 86 -3.65 11.56 3.71
CA VAL A 86 -2.68 11.04 4.68
C VAL A 86 -3.28 9.86 5.47
N THR A 87 -4.51 9.98 5.91
CA THR A 87 -5.22 8.89 6.61
C THR A 87 -5.36 7.65 5.71
N GLU A 88 -5.72 7.83 4.45
CA GLU A 88 -5.83 6.73 3.50
C GLU A 88 -4.47 6.07 3.21
N LEU A 89 -3.41 6.85 3.09
CA LEU A 89 -2.05 6.33 2.92
C LEU A 89 -1.58 5.55 4.16
N ALA A 90 -1.89 6.05 5.35
CA ALA A 90 -1.56 5.37 6.60
C ALA A 90 -2.33 4.05 6.76
N LYS A 91 -3.61 4.03 6.44
CA LYS A 91 -4.43 2.80 6.42
C LYS A 91 -3.90 1.77 5.42
N ALA A 92 -3.38 2.23 4.29
CA ALA A 92 -2.77 1.37 3.28
C ALA A 92 -1.37 0.86 3.68
N GLY A 93 -0.80 1.36 4.77
CA GLY A 93 0.53 1.01 5.22
C GLY A 93 1.67 1.61 4.40
N LEU A 94 1.40 2.65 3.61
CA LEU A 94 2.38 3.33 2.77
C LEU A 94 3.14 4.44 3.50
N ILE A 95 2.60 4.90 4.59
CA ILE A 95 3.24 5.82 5.54
C ILE A 95 2.99 5.33 6.95
N GLU A 96 3.85 5.71 7.87
CA GLU A 96 3.73 5.34 9.27
C GLU A 96 3.73 6.56 10.19
N LEU A 97 2.93 6.48 11.25
CA LEU A 97 2.92 7.47 12.33
C LEU A 97 4.15 7.27 13.20
N VAL A 98 4.95 8.32 13.37
CA VAL A 98 6.20 8.26 14.16
C VAL A 98 6.16 9.07 15.45
N ARG A 99 5.35 10.10 15.50
CA ARG A 99 5.16 10.87 16.74
C ARG A 99 3.88 11.69 16.69
N GLU A 100 3.47 12.11 17.87
CA GLU A 100 2.36 13.02 18.09
C GLU A 100 2.83 14.24 18.89
N ARG A 101 2.20 15.37 18.65
CA ARG A 101 2.45 16.60 19.39
C ARG A 101 1.14 17.30 19.74
N GLN A 102 0.99 17.71 20.96
CA GLN A 102 -0.14 18.53 21.37
C GLN A 102 0.09 19.98 20.96
N VAL A 103 -0.84 20.54 20.22
CA VAL A 103 -0.80 21.93 19.77
C VAL A 103 -2.17 22.57 19.98
N ARG A 104 -2.26 23.49 20.92
CA ARG A 104 -3.48 24.27 21.18
C ARG A 104 -4.75 23.43 21.32
N GLY A 105 -4.68 22.34 22.08
CA GLY A 105 -5.83 21.47 22.34
C GLY A 105 -6.12 20.45 21.23
N ALA A 106 -5.32 20.40 20.18
CA ALA A 106 -5.38 19.40 19.13
C ALA A 106 -4.12 18.54 19.11
N THR A 107 -4.24 17.31 18.66
CA THR A 107 -3.11 16.42 18.46
C THR A 107 -2.64 16.48 17.02
N GLU A 108 -1.42 16.87 16.81
CA GLU A 108 -0.77 16.86 15.51
C GLU A 108 0.02 15.56 15.34
N HIS A 109 -0.24 14.85 14.25
CA HIS A 109 0.38 13.56 13.92
C HIS A 109 1.48 13.76 12.89
N PHE A 110 2.61 13.10 13.07
CA PHE A 110 3.75 13.17 12.15
C PHE A 110 3.99 11.82 11.50
N TYR A 111 4.11 11.83 10.21
CA TYR A 111 4.26 10.65 9.38
C TYR A 111 5.58 10.64 8.61
N ARG A 112 6.04 9.45 8.28
CA ARG A 112 7.17 9.23 7.37
C ARG A 112 6.88 8.05 6.45
N LEU A 113 7.70 7.87 5.43
CA LEU A 113 7.73 6.62 4.70
C LEU A 113 8.24 5.50 5.63
N PRO A 114 7.68 4.28 5.55
CA PRO A 114 8.23 3.16 6.28
C PRO A 114 9.70 2.99 5.88
N GLU A 115 10.56 2.76 6.86
CA GLU A 115 11.90 2.29 6.53
C GLU A 115 11.73 0.98 5.76
N ALA A 116 12.28 0.94 4.55
CA ALA A 116 12.49 -0.33 3.89
C ALA A 116 13.20 -1.21 4.92
N ALA A 117 12.60 -2.34 5.25
CA ALA A 117 13.25 -3.32 6.12
C ALA A 117 14.69 -3.39 5.67
N ALA A 118 15.60 -2.96 6.52
CA ALA A 118 17.01 -2.94 6.19
C ALA A 118 17.33 -4.35 5.77
N ASP A 119 17.47 -4.54 4.46
CA ASP A 119 17.99 -5.79 3.97
C ASP A 119 19.30 -5.97 4.73
N ASP A 120 19.36 -7.02 5.49
CA ASP A 120 20.53 -7.41 6.27
C ASP A 120 21.82 -7.41 5.41
N ASN A 121 21.64 -7.22 4.12
CA ASN A 121 22.65 -7.12 3.09
C ASN A 121 23.06 -5.67 2.75
N GLY A 122 22.34 -4.66 3.24
CA GLY A 122 22.60 -3.26 2.91
C GLY A 122 23.58 -2.57 3.85
N SER A 123 23.74 -3.03 5.08
CA SER A 123 24.64 -2.40 6.03
C SER A 123 26.11 -2.70 5.71
N SER A 124 26.42 -3.88 5.17
CA SER A 124 27.79 -4.24 4.80
C SER A 124 28.37 -3.39 3.68
N ARG A 125 27.54 -2.91 2.75
CA ARG A 125 28.03 -2.11 1.63
C ARG A 125 28.28 -0.65 1.97
N ARG A 126 27.60 -0.11 2.97
CA ARG A 126 27.82 1.28 3.40
C ARG A 126 29.11 1.41 4.22
N ASP A 127 29.41 0.38 4.99
CA ASP A 127 30.60 0.38 5.83
C ASP A 127 31.86 0.21 4.98
N GLU A 128 31.82 -0.60 3.93
CA GLU A 128 32.93 -0.76 3.00
C GLU A 128 33.23 0.53 2.23
N ALA A 129 32.20 1.23 1.76
CA ALA A 129 32.40 2.51 1.06
C ALA A 129 32.99 3.59 1.96
N THR A 130 32.66 3.56 3.25
CA THR A 130 33.16 4.52 4.22
C THR A 130 34.62 4.25 4.58
N GLU A 131 35.02 3.00 4.65
CA GLU A 131 36.37 2.62 4.96
C GLU A 131 37.31 2.86 3.77
N GLU A 132 36.86 2.57 2.57
CA GLU A 132 37.63 2.86 1.34
C GLU A 132 37.83 4.36 1.15
N THR A 133 36.80 5.18 1.47
CA THR A 133 36.94 6.63 1.42
C THR A 133 37.88 7.16 2.50
N ARG A 134 37.97 6.52 3.65
CA ARG A 134 38.95 6.87 4.69
C ARG A 134 40.39 6.49 4.30
N ALA A 135 40.56 5.39 3.62
CA ALA A 135 41.90 4.96 3.15
C ALA A 135 42.49 5.95 2.15
N TRP A 136 41.69 6.58 1.31
CA TRP A 136 42.14 7.59 0.36
C TRP A 136 42.46 8.94 1.02
N ALA A 137 41.83 9.26 2.15
CA ALA A 137 42.06 10.51 2.87
C ALA A 137 43.32 10.50 3.73
N LEU A 138 43.96 9.36 3.90
CA LEU A 138 45.21 9.19 4.70
C LEU A 138 46.45 8.93 3.85
N ALA A 139 46.31 8.93 2.55
CA ALA A 139 47.44 8.78 1.63
C ALA A 139 48.06 10.13 1.26
#